data_45f2806760049b680bb6f6d64234c737
#
_entry.id   45f2806760049b680bb6f6d64234c737
#
_cell.length_a   1.000
_cell.length_b   1.000
_cell.length_c   1.000
_cell.angle_alpha   90.00
_cell.angle_beta   90.00
_cell.angle_gamma   90.00
#
_symmetry.space_group_name_H-M   'P 1'
#
loop_
_entity.id
_entity.type
_entity.pdbx_description
1 polymer ?
#
loop_
_entity_poly.entity_id
_entity_poly.type
_entity_poly.pdbx_seq_one_letter_code
_entity_poly.pdbx_strand_id
1 'polypeptide(L)'
;MLQGNYAESSAAAQRGADGVGDAAAAVRRGEKRVAHSWVVDKVFGKYDKLHNAEQSHSGTPYLDGMWSYVKGSAHVSKGHMELAENELANIQAEMVADNVDDTGVGPTPASHVLTLASHALHGEIEEAKGNLDAAIVHYNVAIQYQDSLNYTEPPDWSQSMRLYLGAVLLEAGRAAEAEAVYRKDLIWNQQNGWTTFGLVQALEAQGKTQEAIVVERQFQSYFRNSDVEITRSRM
;
A
#
# COMPACT_ATOMS: atom_id res chain seq x y z
N MET A 1 10.52 4.52 -4.23
CA MET A 1 9.41 3.54 -4.28
C MET A 1 8.81 3.40 -5.69
N LEU A 2 8.39 4.46 -6.36
CA LEU A 2 7.70 4.40 -7.67
C LEU A 2 8.56 3.76 -8.79
N GLN A 3 9.87 3.75 -8.66
CA GLN A 3 10.83 3.20 -9.63
C GLN A 3 11.38 1.81 -9.25
N GLY A 4 10.79 1.15 -8.26
CA GLY A 4 11.15 -0.21 -7.87
C GLY A 4 12.50 -0.35 -7.15
N ASN A 5 13.10 0.71 -6.63
CA ASN A 5 14.38 0.64 -5.91
C ASN A 5 14.12 0.43 -4.41
N TYR A 6 14.20 -0.82 -3.95
CA TYR A 6 14.00 -1.17 -2.54
C TYR A 6 15.14 -0.68 -1.65
N ALA A 7 16.38 -0.92 -2.04
CA ALA A 7 17.53 -0.61 -1.20
C ALA A 7 17.56 0.87 -0.81
N GLU A 8 17.35 1.76 -1.78
CA GLU A 8 17.33 3.20 -1.54
C GLU A 8 16.10 3.63 -0.73
N SER A 9 14.91 3.08 -1.07
CA SER A 9 13.65 3.38 -0.37
C SER A 9 13.70 2.95 1.09
N SER A 10 14.18 1.73 1.37
CA SER A 10 14.31 1.19 2.73
C SER A 10 15.32 1.99 3.56
N ALA A 11 16.49 2.30 2.98
CA ALA A 11 17.51 3.12 3.67
C ALA A 11 17.00 4.54 3.99
N ALA A 12 16.24 5.16 3.07
CA ALA A 12 15.69 6.50 3.30
C ALA A 12 14.59 6.46 4.38
N ALA A 13 13.70 5.47 4.35
CA ALA A 13 12.64 5.31 5.35
C ALA A 13 13.22 5.03 6.75
N GLN A 14 14.25 4.17 6.83
CA GLN A 14 14.93 3.87 8.09
C GLN A 14 15.58 5.12 8.70
N ARG A 15 16.32 5.91 7.89
CA ARG A 15 16.86 7.20 8.38
C ARG A 15 15.77 8.14 8.91
N GLY A 16 14.58 8.13 8.28
CA GLY A 16 13.44 8.90 8.74
C GLY A 16 12.91 8.44 10.09
N ALA A 17 12.84 7.13 10.31
CA ALA A 17 12.42 6.52 11.57
C ALA A 17 13.48 6.76 12.68
N ASP A 18 14.75 6.49 12.40
CA ASP A 18 15.85 6.69 13.36
C ASP A 18 15.97 8.14 13.82
N GLY A 19 15.70 9.10 12.94
CA GLY A 19 15.71 10.53 13.26
C GLY A 19 14.62 10.98 14.24
N VAL A 20 13.60 10.16 14.46
CA VAL A 20 12.53 10.41 15.45
C VAL A 20 12.80 9.63 16.74
N GLY A 21 13.31 8.41 16.62
CA GLY A 21 13.62 7.52 17.75
C GLY A 21 12.43 7.32 18.68
N ASP A 22 12.71 7.20 19.96
CA ASP A 22 11.70 6.98 21.01
C ASP A 22 10.75 8.19 21.20
N ALA A 23 11.06 9.33 20.61
CA ALA A 23 10.19 10.51 20.64
C ALA A 23 9.09 10.50 19.56
N ALA A 24 8.89 9.41 18.86
CA ALA A 24 7.95 9.32 17.72
C ALA A 24 6.54 9.84 18.09
N ALA A 25 6.00 9.44 19.23
CA ALA A 25 4.68 9.88 19.70
C ALA A 25 4.64 11.36 20.13
N ALA A 26 5.76 11.93 20.55
CA ALA A 26 5.85 13.32 21.00
C ALA A 26 6.16 14.31 19.86
N VAL A 27 6.66 13.82 18.72
CA VAL A 27 7.04 14.65 17.58
C VAL A 27 5.94 14.61 16.52
N ARG A 28 5.39 15.76 16.21
CA ARG A 28 4.38 15.86 15.14
C ARG A 28 4.86 15.18 13.86
N ARG A 29 4.09 14.26 13.33
CA ARG A 29 4.43 13.40 12.17
C ARG A 29 5.56 12.41 12.44
N GLY A 30 5.98 12.23 13.69
CA GLY A 30 7.01 11.25 14.04
C GLY A 30 6.55 9.83 13.78
N GLU A 31 5.36 9.49 14.24
CA GLU A 31 4.74 8.17 14.05
C GLU A 31 4.62 7.79 12.57
N LYS A 32 4.26 8.74 11.71
CA LYS A 32 4.20 8.51 10.25
C LYS A 32 5.55 8.07 9.67
N ARG A 33 6.66 8.61 10.17
CA ARG A 33 7.99 8.22 9.69
C ARG A 33 8.35 6.79 10.11
N VAL A 34 7.95 6.41 11.31
CA VAL A 34 8.12 5.03 11.80
C VAL A 34 7.28 4.08 10.96
N ALA A 35 5.97 4.30 10.86
CA ALA A 35 5.07 3.47 10.08
C ALA A 35 5.49 3.36 8.60
N HIS A 36 6.02 4.44 8.02
CA HIS A 36 6.52 4.43 6.64
C HIS A 36 7.65 3.42 6.42
N SER A 37 8.52 3.19 7.41
CA SER A 37 9.59 2.19 7.28
C SER A 37 9.03 0.77 7.14
N TRP A 38 7.95 0.44 7.86
CA TRP A 38 7.26 -0.84 7.75
C TRP A 38 6.49 -0.98 6.42
N VAL A 39 5.84 0.11 5.99
CA VAL A 39 5.09 0.14 4.73
C VAL A 39 6.01 -0.04 3.53
N VAL A 40 7.24 0.48 3.56
CA VAL A 40 8.23 0.24 2.49
C VAL A 40 8.51 -1.26 2.35
N ASP A 41 8.73 -1.97 3.45
CA ASP A 41 8.94 -3.42 3.41
C ASP A 41 7.74 -4.16 2.80
N LYS A 42 6.51 -3.77 3.16
CA LYS A 42 5.28 -4.31 2.57
C LYS A 42 5.20 -4.07 1.07
N VAL A 43 5.42 -2.81 0.64
CA VAL A 43 5.35 -2.42 -0.79
C VAL A 43 6.29 -3.25 -1.65
N PHE A 44 7.45 -3.59 -1.12
CA PHE A 44 8.45 -4.40 -1.79
C PHE A 44 8.39 -5.90 -1.48
N GLY A 45 7.27 -6.38 -0.93
CA GLY A 45 7.03 -7.80 -0.70
C GLY A 45 7.97 -8.46 0.30
N LYS A 46 8.57 -7.70 1.22
CA LYS A 46 9.47 -8.25 2.25
C LYS A 46 8.68 -8.91 3.39
N TYR A 47 7.70 -9.73 2.99
CA TYR A 47 6.76 -10.37 3.91
C TYR A 47 7.42 -11.31 4.92
N ASP A 48 8.51 -12.01 4.56
CA ASP A 48 9.27 -12.83 5.52
C ASP A 48 9.90 -11.96 6.62
N LYS A 49 10.43 -10.79 6.25
CA LYS A 49 10.96 -9.82 7.20
C LYS A 49 9.87 -9.32 8.14
N LEU A 50 8.73 -8.89 7.59
CA LEU A 50 7.58 -8.41 8.38
C LEU A 50 6.99 -9.51 9.27
N HIS A 51 6.87 -10.74 8.77
CA HIS A 51 6.34 -11.87 9.54
C HIS A 51 7.17 -12.15 10.79
N ASN A 52 8.50 -12.08 10.69
CA ASN A 52 9.42 -12.38 11.78
C ASN A 52 9.78 -11.16 12.65
N ALA A 53 9.41 -9.95 12.22
CA ALA A 53 9.72 -8.74 12.95
C ALA A 53 8.82 -8.56 14.17
N GLU A 54 9.39 -7.95 15.23
CA GLU A 54 8.66 -7.38 16.34
C GLU A 54 8.38 -5.90 16.07
N GLN A 55 7.32 -5.38 16.66
CA GLN A 55 6.98 -3.96 16.55
C GLN A 55 8.03 -3.11 17.27
N SER A 56 8.69 -2.23 16.54
CA SER A 56 9.76 -1.39 17.10
C SER A 56 9.23 -0.23 17.96
N HIS A 57 8.03 0.25 17.68
CA HIS A 57 7.35 1.34 18.40
C HIS A 57 5.87 1.01 18.52
N SER A 58 5.31 1.15 19.71
CA SER A 58 3.92 0.83 20.04
C SER A 58 3.36 1.83 21.06
N GLY A 59 2.09 1.68 21.39
CA GLY A 59 1.43 2.43 22.45
C GLY A 59 0.68 3.68 21.98
N THR A 60 0.51 3.83 20.67
CA THR A 60 -0.45 4.79 20.10
C THR A 60 -1.34 4.08 19.08
N PRO A 61 -2.63 4.43 18.99
CA PRO A 61 -3.56 3.79 18.07
C PRO A 61 -3.06 3.78 16.62
N TYR A 62 -2.44 4.88 16.18
CA TYR A 62 -1.92 4.97 14.83
C TYR A 62 -0.78 3.97 14.56
N LEU A 63 0.22 3.88 15.44
CA LEU A 63 1.35 2.96 15.25
C LEU A 63 0.90 1.50 15.36
N ASP A 64 0.04 1.20 16.35
CA ASP A 64 -0.44 -0.17 16.57
C ASP A 64 -1.33 -0.64 15.40
N GLY A 65 -2.22 0.22 14.90
CA GLY A 65 -3.03 -0.07 13.73
C GLY A 65 -2.22 -0.21 12.43
N MET A 66 -1.22 0.65 12.20
CA MET A 66 -0.36 0.55 11.02
C MET A 66 0.57 -0.67 11.07
N TRP A 67 1.02 -1.07 12.28
CA TRP A 67 1.74 -2.32 12.46
C TRP A 67 0.85 -3.53 12.12
N SER A 68 -0.37 -3.56 12.63
CA SER A 68 -1.35 -4.60 12.31
C SER A 68 -1.63 -4.68 10.81
N TYR A 69 -1.67 -3.53 10.11
CA TYR A 69 -1.81 -3.52 8.65
C TYR A 69 -0.68 -4.26 7.94
N VAL A 70 0.58 -3.97 8.25
CA VAL A 70 1.70 -4.63 7.56
C VAL A 70 1.88 -6.08 7.98
N LYS A 71 1.60 -6.42 9.24
CA LYS A 71 1.58 -7.81 9.76
C LYS A 71 0.46 -8.62 9.12
N GLY A 72 -0.74 -8.07 9.04
CA GLY A 72 -1.88 -8.69 8.38
C GLY A 72 -1.57 -9.03 6.93
N SER A 73 -0.99 -8.09 6.17
CA SER A 73 -0.54 -8.34 4.80
C SER A 73 0.53 -9.45 4.71
N ALA A 74 1.45 -9.50 5.67
CA ALA A 74 2.43 -10.59 5.73
C ALA A 74 1.76 -11.95 6.02
N HIS A 75 0.74 -11.99 6.87
CA HIS A 75 -0.06 -13.20 7.11
C HIS A 75 -0.84 -13.62 5.87
N VAL A 76 -1.46 -12.69 5.14
CA VAL A 76 -2.12 -12.96 3.85
C VAL A 76 -1.14 -13.62 2.88
N SER A 77 0.05 -13.07 2.74
CA SER A 77 1.08 -13.61 1.82
C SER A 77 1.54 -15.03 2.16
N LYS A 78 1.37 -15.46 3.42
CA LYS A 78 1.69 -16.80 3.93
C LYS A 78 0.49 -17.75 3.95
N GLY A 79 -0.70 -17.30 3.59
CA GLY A 79 -1.93 -18.07 3.67
C GLY A 79 -2.46 -18.24 5.09
N HIS A 80 -1.98 -17.46 6.05
CA HIS A 80 -2.41 -17.50 7.46
C HIS A 80 -3.64 -16.61 7.66
N MET A 81 -4.78 -17.00 7.07
CA MET A 81 -5.97 -16.13 6.98
C MET A 81 -6.54 -15.76 8.34
N GLU A 82 -6.62 -16.68 9.30
CA GLU A 82 -7.10 -16.40 10.66
C GLU A 82 -6.25 -15.33 11.37
N LEU A 83 -4.92 -15.40 11.21
CA LEU A 83 -4.03 -14.38 11.76
C LEU A 83 -4.20 -13.02 11.05
N ALA A 84 -4.43 -13.03 9.74
CA ALA A 84 -4.71 -11.80 8.99
C ALA A 84 -6.03 -11.15 9.43
N GLU A 85 -7.08 -11.94 9.69
CA GLU A 85 -8.35 -11.46 10.21
C GLU A 85 -8.23 -10.90 11.62
N ASN A 86 -7.40 -11.50 12.47
CA ASN A 86 -7.11 -10.96 13.80
C ASN A 86 -6.42 -9.59 13.71
N GLU A 87 -5.45 -9.43 12.80
CA GLU A 87 -4.83 -8.13 12.56
C GLU A 87 -5.80 -7.10 12.01
N LEU A 88 -6.73 -7.51 11.14
CA LEU A 88 -7.81 -6.63 10.68
C LEU A 88 -8.69 -6.16 11.85
N ALA A 89 -9.04 -7.05 12.77
CA ALA A 89 -9.81 -6.70 13.96
C ALA A 89 -9.02 -5.74 14.87
N ASN A 90 -7.71 -5.90 15.00
CA ASN A 90 -6.85 -4.97 15.74
C ASN A 90 -6.90 -3.56 15.11
N ILE A 91 -6.74 -3.43 13.78
CA ILE A 91 -6.86 -2.12 13.11
C ILE A 91 -8.22 -1.47 13.42
N GLN A 92 -9.30 -2.27 13.35
CA GLN A 92 -10.65 -1.76 13.60
C GLN A 92 -10.87 -1.30 15.04
N ALA A 93 -10.21 -1.94 16.01
CA ALA A 93 -10.23 -1.52 17.41
C ALA A 93 -9.45 -0.20 17.60
N GLU A 94 -8.26 -0.09 17.03
CA GLU A 94 -7.46 1.13 17.12
C GLU A 94 -8.10 2.34 16.40
N MET A 95 -8.80 2.08 15.31
CA MET A 95 -9.50 3.12 14.53
C MET A 95 -10.59 3.85 15.33
N VAL A 96 -11.16 3.22 16.34
CA VAL A 96 -12.24 3.78 17.18
C VAL A 96 -11.79 4.08 18.62
N ALA A 97 -10.50 4.03 18.91
CA ALA A 97 -9.97 4.39 20.21
C ALA A 97 -10.20 5.89 20.52
N ASP A 98 -10.54 6.22 21.75
CA ASP A 98 -10.89 7.59 22.17
C ASP A 98 -9.79 8.61 21.85
N ASN A 99 -8.52 8.21 21.85
CA ASN A 99 -7.35 9.05 21.62
C ASN A 99 -6.70 8.87 20.24
N VAL A 100 -7.39 8.25 19.27
CA VAL A 100 -6.82 7.89 17.97
C VAL A 100 -6.30 9.11 17.18
N ASP A 101 -6.96 10.26 17.31
CA ASP A 101 -6.62 11.48 16.59
C ASP A 101 -5.77 12.47 17.42
N ASP A 102 -5.35 12.11 18.64
CA ASP A 102 -4.51 12.96 19.48
C ASP A 102 -3.09 13.10 18.94
N THR A 103 -2.60 12.08 18.28
CA THR A 103 -1.26 12.00 17.68
C THR A 103 -1.33 11.63 16.19
N GLY A 104 -0.22 11.32 15.58
CA GLY A 104 -0.20 10.65 14.29
C GLY A 104 0.31 11.48 13.11
N VAL A 105 -0.46 11.49 12.02
CA VAL A 105 0.04 11.80 10.69
C VAL A 105 0.13 13.29 10.31
N GLY A 106 -0.41 14.17 11.09
CA GLY A 106 -0.37 15.63 10.82
C GLY A 106 -1.74 16.23 10.58
N PRO A 107 -2.06 16.82 9.41
CA PRO A 107 -3.36 17.44 9.16
C PRO A 107 -4.47 16.42 8.91
N THR A 108 -4.13 15.19 8.53
CA THR A 108 -5.09 14.11 8.35
C THR A 108 -5.31 13.42 9.69
N PRO A 109 -6.56 13.16 10.12
CA PRO A 109 -6.84 12.36 11.30
C PRO A 109 -6.25 10.94 11.18
N ALA A 110 -5.70 10.40 12.25
CA ALA A 110 -5.14 9.05 12.25
C ALA A 110 -6.25 8.00 11.99
N SER A 111 -7.43 8.19 12.56
CA SER A 111 -8.63 7.37 12.30
C SER A 111 -8.94 7.24 10.81
N HIS A 112 -8.73 8.29 10.03
CA HIS A 112 -8.95 8.30 8.59
C HIS A 112 -7.94 7.40 7.84
N VAL A 113 -6.65 7.48 8.22
CA VAL A 113 -5.61 6.61 7.65
C VAL A 113 -5.82 5.16 8.06
N LEU A 114 -6.22 4.90 9.30
CA LEU A 114 -6.52 3.55 9.77
C LEU A 114 -7.76 2.95 9.09
N THR A 115 -8.77 3.77 8.78
CA THR A 115 -9.91 3.31 7.97
C THR A 115 -9.46 2.86 6.59
N LEU A 116 -8.57 3.63 5.94
CA LEU A 116 -7.96 3.24 4.68
C LEU A 116 -7.19 1.91 4.84
N ALA A 117 -6.35 1.78 5.86
CA ALA A 117 -5.57 0.58 6.16
C ALA A 117 -6.46 -0.65 6.39
N SER A 118 -7.56 -0.49 7.13
CA SER A 118 -8.57 -1.54 7.38
C SER A 118 -9.16 -2.04 6.06
N HIS A 119 -9.62 -1.15 5.19
CA HIS A 119 -10.17 -1.54 3.90
C HIS A 119 -9.10 -2.12 2.95
N ALA A 120 -7.88 -1.61 2.99
CA ALA A 120 -6.78 -2.18 2.20
C ALA A 120 -6.50 -3.63 2.60
N LEU A 121 -6.35 -3.93 3.90
CA LEU A 121 -6.12 -5.29 4.39
C LEU A 121 -7.32 -6.20 4.16
N HIS A 122 -8.54 -5.70 4.37
CA HIS A 122 -9.75 -6.49 4.11
C HIS A 122 -9.83 -6.89 2.63
N GLY A 123 -9.50 -5.96 1.72
CA GLY A 123 -9.41 -6.27 0.29
C GLY A 123 -8.36 -7.35 -0.01
N GLU A 124 -7.19 -7.31 0.63
CA GLU A 124 -6.15 -8.33 0.48
C GLU A 124 -6.62 -9.71 0.99
N ILE A 125 -7.33 -9.75 2.11
CA ILE A 125 -7.90 -10.99 2.68
C ILE A 125 -8.95 -11.58 1.72
N GLU A 126 -9.87 -10.78 1.22
CA GLU A 126 -10.93 -11.24 0.32
C GLU A 126 -10.36 -11.69 -1.04
N GLU A 127 -9.36 -11.00 -1.56
CA GLU A 127 -8.64 -11.41 -2.77
C GLU A 127 -7.96 -12.78 -2.57
N ALA A 128 -7.27 -12.97 -1.44
CA ALA A 128 -6.62 -14.24 -1.11
C ALA A 128 -7.60 -15.40 -0.92
N LYS A 129 -8.85 -15.12 -0.52
CA LYS A 129 -9.93 -16.10 -0.46
C LYS A 129 -10.60 -16.36 -1.82
N GLY A 130 -10.23 -15.62 -2.87
CA GLY A 130 -10.85 -15.69 -4.19
C GLY A 130 -12.17 -14.91 -4.31
N ASN A 131 -12.55 -14.12 -3.32
CA ASN A 131 -13.75 -13.29 -3.30
C ASN A 131 -13.49 -11.95 -4.02
N LEU A 132 -13.18 -12.00 -5.32
CA LEU A 132 -12.67 -10.84 -6.07
C LEU A 132 -13.62 -9.65 -6.09
N ASP A 133 -14.93 -9.86 -6.15
CA ASP A 133 -15.92 -8.76 -6.10
C ASP A 133 -15.92 -8.05 -4.74
N ALA A 134 -15.77 -8.79 -3.64
CA ALA A 134 -15.65 -8.22 -2.31
C ALA A 134 -14.34 -7.43 -2.18
N ALA A 135 -13.22 -7.96 -2.68
CA ALA A 135 -11.95 -7.26 -2.71
C ALA A 135 -12.05 -5.93 -3.49
N ILE A 136 -12.71 -5.94 -4.66
CA ILE A 136 -12.96 -4.74 -5.47
C ILE A 136 -13.73 -3.68 -4.69
N VAL A 137 -14.76 -4.08 -3.92
CA VAL A 137 -15.52 -3.15 -3.07
C VAL A 137 -14.62 -2.50 -2.04
N HIS A 138 -13.81 -3.28 -1.31
CA HIS A 138 -12.91 -2.76 -0.29
C HIS A 138 -11.83 -1.85 -0.87
N TYR A 139 -11.21 -2.22 -1.98
CA TYR A 139 -10.21 -1.35 -2.62
C TYR A 139 -10.81 -0.04 -3.15
N ASN A 140 -12.06 -0.04 -3.62
CA ASN A 140 -12.73 1.21 -3.99
C ASN A 140 -12.98 2.12 -2.79
N VAL A 141 -13.36 1.58 -1.64
CA VAL A 141 -13.50 2.37 -0.40
C VAL A 141 -12.13 2.91 0.02
N ALA A 142 -11.08 2.08 0.01
CA ALA A 142 -9.72 2.53 0.32
C ALA A 142 -9.26 3.68 -0.60
N ILE A 143 -9.60 3.63 -1.91
CA ILE A 143 -9.32 4.72 -2.86
C ILE A 143 -10.06 6.00 -2.48
N GLN A 144 -11.32 5.93 -2.06
CA GLN A 144 -12.09 7.10 -1.63
C GLN A 144 -11.42 7.80 -0.44
N TYR A 145 -10.97 7.02 0.55
CA TYR A 145 -10.19 7.54 1.67
C TYR A 145 -8.85 8.11 1.22
N GLN A 146 -8.11 7.42 0.34
CA GLN A 146 -6.85 7.92 -0.20
C GLN A 146 -7.00 9.24 -0.96
N ASP A 147 -8.03 9.35 -1.82
CA ASP A 147 -8.27 10.55 -2.63
C ASP A 147 -8.67 11.78 -1.78
N SER A 148 -9.14 11.57 -0.55
CA SER A 148 -9.49 12.63 0.39
C SER A 148 -8.35 13.03 1.34
N LEU A 149 -7.18 12.38 1.27
CA LEU A 149 -6.02 12.75 2.09
C LEU A 149 -5.51 14.15 1.74
N ASN A 150 -5.09 14.88 2.77
CA ASN A 150 -4.41 16.14 2.55
C ASN A 150 -3.02 15.92 1.93
N TYR A 151 -2.60 16.86 1.08
CA TYR A 151 -1.23 16.84 0.56
C TYR A 151 -0.22 17.03 1.69
N THR A 152 0.71 16.09 1.81
CA THR A 152 1.82 16.11 2.76
C THR A 152 3.07 15.48 2.16
N GLU A 153 4.23 15.87 2.67
CA GLU A 153 5.54 15.30 2.34
C GLU A 153 6.20 14.70 3.60
N PRO A 154 6.52 13.43 3.64
CA PRO A 154 6.05 12.37 2.73
C PRO A 154 4.53 12.21 2.79
N PRO A 155 3.88 11.57 1.80
CA PRO A 155 2.43 11.38 1.78
C PRO A 155 1.97 10.53 2.97
N ASP A 156 0.73 10.75 3.43
CA ASP A 156 0.14 10.00 4.55
C ASP A 156 -0.13 8.53 4.16
N TRP A 157 -0.26 8.26 2.87
CA TRP A 157 -0.35 6.91 2.31
C TRP A 157 0.57 6.77 1.10
N SER A 158 1.56 5.88 1.20
CA SER A 158 2.72 5.86 0.29
C SER A 158 2.52 5.07 -0.99
N GLN A 159 1.54 4.16 -1.05
CA GLN A 159 1.27 3.33 -2.21
C GLN A 159 -0.15 3.55 -2.71
N SER A 160 -0.32 3.77 -4.01
CA SER A 160 -1.66 3.94 -4.57
C SER A 160 -2.51 2.68 -4.43
N MET A 161 -3.71 2.83 -3.86
CA MET A 161 -4.69 1.75 -3.80
C MET A 161 -5.24 1.35 -5.18
N ARG A 162 -5.03 2.19 -6.18
CA ARG A 162 -5.34 1.86 -7.59
C ARG A 162 -4.47 0.73 -8.14
N LEU A 163 -3.29 0.50 -7.58
CA LEU A 163 -2.46 -0.66 -7.92
C LEU A 163 -3.14 -1.97 -7.51
N TYR A 164 -3.75 -1.98 -6.34
CA TYR A 164 -4.50 -3.13 -5.80
C TYR A 164 -5.78 -3.37 -6.60
N LEU A 165 -6.57 -2.31 -6.79
CA LEU A 165 -7.80 -2.40 -7.59
C LEU A 165 -7.54 -2.86 -9.02
N GLY A 166 -6.52 -2.30 -9.68
CA GLY A 166 -6.17 -2.70 -11.04
C GLY A 166 -5.72 -4.16 -11.13
N ALA A 167 -4.94 -4.63 -10.15
CA ALA A 167 -4.49 -6.02 -10.10
C ALA A 167 -5.66 -7.01 -9.93
N VAL A 168 -6.57 -6.74 -8.99
CA VAL A 168 -7.73 -7.63 -8.76
C VAL A 168 -8.74 -7.58 -9.93
N LEU A 169 -8.88 -6.43 -10.61
CA LEU A 169 -9.70 -6.33 -11.82
C LEU A 169 -9.13 -7.17 -12.97
N LEU A 170 -7.81 -7.22 -13.14
CA LEU A 170 -7.16 -8.11 -14.11
C LEU A 170 -7.40 -9.57 -13.76
N GLU A 171 -7.28 -9.95 -12.51
CA GLU A 171 -7.55 -11.30 -12.02
C GLU A 171 -9.02 -11.70 -12.25
N ALA A 172 -9.95 -10.76 -12.09
CA ALA A 172 -11.37 -10.93 -12.39
C ALA A 172 -11.72 -10.92 -13.90
N GLY A 173 -10.72 -10.80 -14.79
CA GLY A 173 -10.94 -10.71 -16.25
C GLY A 173 -11.51 -9.36 -16.73
N ARG A 174 -11.54 -8.33 -15.88
CA ARG A 174 -12.11 -7.01 -16.14
C ARG A 174 -11.05 -6.03 -16.66
N ALA A 175 -10.33 -6.42 -17.71
CA ALA A 175 -9.15 -5.71 -18.21
C ALA A 175 -9.42 -4.26 -18.66
N ALA A 176 -10.58 -3.96 -19.21
CA ALA A 176 -10.93 -2.59 -19.60
C ALA A 176 -11.10 -1.65 -18.38
N GLU A 177 -11.62 -2.17 -17.28
CA GLU A 177 -11.74 -1.41 -16.04
C GLU A 177 -10.39 -1.23 -15.37
N ALA A 178 -9.54 -2.26 -15.38
CA ALA A 178 -8.16 -2.17 -14.90
C ALA A 178 -7.38 -1.08 -15.67
N GLU A 179 -7.49 -1.03 -17.00
CA GLU A 179 -6.89 0.02 -17.81
C GLU A 179 -7.33 1.42 -17.36
N ALA A 180 -8.64 1.62 -17.17
CA ALA A 180 -9.17 2.91 -16.74
C ALA A 180 -8.60 3.32 -15.36
N VAL A 181 -8.49 2.37 -14.43
CA VAL A 181 -7.93 2.58 -13.09
C VAL A 181 -6.45 2.96 -13.17
N TYR A 182 -5.63 2.25 -13.95
CA TYR A 182 -4.22 2.56 -14.11
C TYR A 182 -3.98 3.89 -14.81
N ARG A 183 -4.75 4.21 -15.85
CA ARG A 183 -4.66 5.52 -16.51
C ARG A 183 -5.01 6.66 -15.55
N LYS A 184 -6.01 6.47 -14.67
CA LYS A 184 -6.35 7.45 -13.64
C LYS A 184 -5.22 7.61 -12.61
N ASP A 185 -4.56 6.52 -12.21
CA ASP A 185 -3.41 6.59 -11.29
C ASP A 185 -2.26 7.43 -11.89
N LEU A 186 -1.94 7.24 -13.17
CA LEU A 186 -0.85 7.96 -13.84
C LEU A 186 -1.06 9.47 -13.96
N ILE A 187 -2.28 9.98 -13.75
CA ILE A 187 -2.53 11.44 -13.67
C ILE A 187 -1.84 12.02 -12.41
N TRP A 188 -1.90 11.29 -11.29
CA TRP A 188 -1.37 11.73 -10.00
C TRP A 188 0.06 11.21 -9.77
N ASN A 189 0.31 9.97 -10.13
CA ASN A 189 1.56 9.24 -9.92
C ASN A 189 2.31 9.09 -11.25
N GLN A 190 2.72 10.20 -11.83
CA GLN A 190 3.47 10.20 -13.09
C GLN A 190 4.76 9.37 -12.96
N GLN A 191 5.11 8.63 -14.01
CA GLN A 191 6.30 7.77 -14.06
C GLN A 191 6.31 6.66 -12.98
N ASN A 192 5.14 6.25 -12.50
CA ASN A 192 5.01 5.10 -11.61
C ASN A 192 5.18 3.80 -12.41
N GLY A 193 6.30 3.12 -12.23
CA GLY A 193 6.60 1.87 -12.92
C GLY A 193 5.62 0.75 -12.58
N TRP A 194 5.15 0.66 -11.35
CA TRP A 194 4.15 -0.34 -10.95
C TRP A 194 2.84 -0.17 -11.72
N THR A 195 2.34 1.04 -11.80
CA THR A 195 1.12 1.38 -12.54
C THR A 195 1.31 1.14 -14.04
N THR A 196 2.48 1.53 -14.58
CA THR A 196 2.80 1.36 -15.99
C THR A 196 2.85 -0.12 -16.36
N PHE A 197 3.43 -0.97 -15.51
CA PHE A 197 3.42 -2.43 -15.70
C PHE A 197 2.00 -3.01 -15.71
N GLY A 198 1.17 -2.63 -14.73
CA GLY A 198 -0.24 -3.06 -14.71
C GLY A 198 -1.03 -2.59 -15.93
N LEU A 199 -0.73 -1.39 -16.44
CA LEU A 199 -1.35 -0.88 -17.67
C LEU A 199 -0.93 -1.72 -18.90
N VAL A 200 0.34 -2.15 -18.99
CA VAL A 200 0.77 -3.09 -20.04
C VAL A 200 -0.07 -4.35 -20.00
N GLN A 201 -0.18 -4.99 -18.84
CA GLN A 201 -0.97 -6.20 -18.67
C GLN A 201 -2.45 -6.00 -19.06
N ALA A 202 -3.04 -4.86 -18.69
CA ALA A 202 -4.42 -4.54 -19.02
C ALA A 202 -4.64 -4.33 -20.54
N LEU A 203 -3.68 -3.73 -21.22
CA LEU A 203 -3.73 -3.53 -22.67
C LEU A 203 -3.53 -4.85 -23.43
N GLU A 204 -2.60 -5.69 -22.99
CA GLU A 204 -2.37 -7.02 -23.58
C GLU A 204 -3.60 -7.92 -23.45
N ALA A 205 -4.21 -7.96 -22.26
CA ALA A 205 -5.43 -8.72 -22.01
C ALA A 205 -6.62 -8.30 -22.90
N GLN A 206 -6.60 -7.07 -23.43
CA GLN A 206 -7.60 -6.55 -24.37
C GLN A 206 -7.19 -6.69 -25.85
N GLY A 207 -5.99 -7.25 -26.15
CA GLY A 207 -5.45 -7.33 -27.51
C GLY A 207 -4.99 -5.99 -28.09
N LYS A 208 -4.80 -4.94 -27.26
CA LYS A 208 -4.32 -3.61 -27.65
C LYS A 208 -2.79 -3.60 -27.80
N THR A 209 -2.26 -4.50 -28.63
CA THR A 209 -0.82 -4.81 -28.72
C THR A 209 0.04 -3.57 -29.03
N GLN A 210 -0.39 -2.70 -29.94
CA GLN A 210 0.40 -1.52 -30.31
C GLN A 210 0.54 -0.52 -29.15
N GLU A 211 -0.52 -0.32 -28.40
CA GLU A 211 -0.48 0.54 -27.20
C GLU A 211 0.37 -0.10 -26.11
N ALA A 212 0.23 -1.42 -25.88
CA ALA A 212 1.02 -2.15 -24.91
C ALA A 212 2.54 -2.01 -25.18
N ILE A 213 2.98 -2.12 -26.43
CA ILE A 213 4.39 -1.94 -26.80
C ILE A 213 4.90 -0.53 -26.45
N VAL A 214 4.09 0.50 -26.63
CA VAL A 214 4.48 1.88 -26.30
C VAL A 214 4.61 2.04 -24.78
N VAL A 215 3.64 1.54 -24.02
CA VAL A 215 3.63 1.63 -22.56
C VAL A 215 4.74 0.76 -21.95
N GLU A 216 5.03 -0.41 -22.52
CA GLU A 216 6.13 -1.27 -22.07
C GLU A 216 7.50 -0.56 -22.15
N ARG A 217 7.76 0.21 -23.22
CA ARG A 217 8.99 1.02 -23.31
C ARG A 217 9.06 2.08 -22.19
N GLN A 218 7.94 2.65 -21.82
CA GLN A 218 7.87 3.59 -20.68
C GLN A 218 8.18 2.87 -19.37
N PHE A 219 7.58 1.70 -19.15
CA PHE A 219 7.87 0.86 -17.98
C PHE A 219 9.37 0.56 -17.87
N GLN A 220 9.99 0.07 -18.93
CA GLN A 220 11.43 -0.24 -18.95
C GLN A 220 12.29 0.98 -18.62
N SER A 221 11.88 2.17 -19.09
CA SER A 221 12.57 3.42 -18.75
C SER A 221 12.44 3.78 -17.28
N TYR A 222 11.24 3.64 -16.69
CA TYR A 222 10.97 4.00 -15.30
C TYR A 222 11.56 3.00 -14.31
N PHE A 223 11.60 1.72 -14.68
CA PHE A 223 12.10 0.63 -13.83
C PHE A 223 13.58 0.25 -14.12
N ARG A 224 14.29 0.98 -14.97
CA ARG A 224 15.67 0.66 -15.38
C ARG A 224 16.67 0.51 -14.23
N ASN A 225 16.41 1.16 -13.08
CA ASN A 225 17.23 1.10 -11.87
C ASN A 225 16.54 0.31 -10.74
N SER A 226 15.51 -0.47 -11.07
CA SER A 226 14.83 -1.33 -10.10
C SER A 226 15.77 -2.43 -9.60
N ASP A 227 15.70 -2.73 -8.32
CA ASP A 227 16.35 -3.87 -7.68
C ASP A 227 15.35 -4.99 -7.33
N VAL A 228 14.12 -4.89 -7.87
CA VAL A 228 13.07 -5.92 -7.74
C VAL A 228 12.50 -6.29 -9.10
N GLU A 229 12.09 -7.55 -9.22
CA GLU A 229 11.29 -8.05 -10.34
C GLU A 229 9.82 -8.08 -9.94
N ILE A 230 8.94 -7.69 -10.86
CA ILE A 230 7.50 -7.66 -10.61
C ILE A 230 6.76 -8.49 -11.65
N THR A 231 5.69 -9.17 -11.21
CA THR A 231 4.81 -9.98 -12.05
C THR A 231 3.39 -9.41 -12.11
N ARG A 232 3.09 -8.44 -11.27
CA ARG A 232 1.84 -7.70 -11.22
C ARG A 232 2.11 -6.28 -10.72
N SER A 233 1.13 -5.40 -10.76
CA SER A 233 1.28 -3.98 -10.37
C SER A 233 1.57 -3.75 -8.88
N ARG A 234 1.66 -4.81 -8.08
CA ARG A 234 2.05 -4.82 -6.66
C ARG A 234 2.69 -6.15 -6.29
N MET A 235 3.39 -6.19 -5.15
CA MET A 235 3.87 -7.44 -4.55
C MET A 235 2.77 -8.12 -3.74
#